data_0580ca8a3e63df8a171ae65eb0ea45f3
#
_entry.id   0580ca8a3e63df8a171ae65eb0ea45f3
#
_cell.length_a   1.000
_cell.length_b   1.000
_cell.length_c   1.000
_cell.angle_alpha   90.00
_cell.angle_beta   90.00
_cell.angle_gamma   90.00
#
_symmetry.space_group_name_H-M   'P 1'
#
loop_
_entity.id
_entity.type
_entity.pdbx_description
1 polymer ?
#
loop_
_entity_poly.entity_id
_entity_poly.type
_entity_poly.pdbx_seq_one_letter_code
_entity_poly.pdbx_strand_id
1 'polypeptide(L)'
;YSYSKTAAIIEQAYDLAEEMNSVFSDYMADSEVGKFNRSEPNRPHLASPHLLELLKISKKINISTKGNFDPTCGSLSKLWRLAKRTKKLPLPAELTAAKNACGFSNLKINYKSAHITKINPHTRLDFGGIAKGYTADKMLKMLKNKGLPSSSIVAGGDIVTGEAPPG
;
A
#
# COMPACT_ATOMS: atom_id res chain seq x y z
N TYR A 1 -25.62 19.74 -9.73
CA TYR A 1 -24.21 20.01 -10.09
C TYR A 1 -24.13 20.28 -11.59
N SER A 2 -23.31 21.28 -12.03
CA SER A 2 -23.00 21.41 -13.44
C SER A 2 -22.04 20.31 -13.88
N TYR A 3 -22.13 19.87 -15.13
CA TYR A 3 -21.26 18.83 -15.69
C TYR A 3 -19.76 19.15 -15.52
N SER A 4 -19.35 20.39 -15.77
CA SER A 4 -17.97 20.85 -15.64
C SER A 4 -17.45 20.76 -14.19
N LYS A 5 -18.28 21.07 -13.20
CA LYS A 5 -17.90 20.97 -11.79
C LYS A 5 -17.74 19.51 -11.36
N THR A 6 -18.62 18.63 -11.81
CA THR A 6 -18.53 17.20 -11.54
C THR A 6 -17.28 16.59 -12.17
N ALA A 7 -16.97 16.92 -13.41
CA ALA A 7 -15.76 16.47 -14.11
C ALA A 7 -14.49 16.87 -13.33
N ALA A 8 -14.38 18.12 -12.89
CA ALA A 8 -13.23 18.59 -12.11
C ALA A 8 -13.08 17.86 -10.76
N ILE A 9 -14.19 17.47 -10.11
CA ILE A 9 -14.13 16.67 -8.88
C ILE A 9 -13.65 15.23 -9.17
N ILE A 10 -14.07 14.67 -10.30
CA ILE A 10 -13.61 13.33 -10.72
C ILE A 10 -12.11 13.33 -11.03
N GLU A 11 -11.60 14.36 -11.72
CA GLU A 11 -10.16 14.50 -11.97
C GLU A 11 -9.36 14.55 -10.66
N GLN A 12 -9.82 15.30 -9.65
CA GLN A 12 -9.18 15.30 -8.33
C GLN A 12 -9.16 13.92 -7.66
N ALA A 13 -10.15 13.06 -7.94
CA ALA A 13 -10.13 11.69 -7.45
C ALA A 13 -9.04 10.86 -8.15
N TYR A 14 -8.81 11.06 -9.44
CA TYR A 14 -7.69 10.43 -10.15
C TYR A 14 -6.34 10.97 -9.68
N ASP A 15 -6.20 12.28 -9.46
CA ASP A 15 -4.98 12.87 -8.88
C ASP A 15 -4.64 12.23 -7.53
N LEU A 16 -5.65 12.01 -6.68
CA LEU A 16 -5.47 11.30 -5.41
C LEU A 16 -5.02 9.85 -5.62
N ALA A 17 -5.53 9.16 -6.64
CA ALA A 17 -5.08 7.80 -6.96
C ALA A 17 -3.60 7.78 -7.40
N GLU A 18 -3.17 8.76 -8.19
CA GLU A 18 -1.76 8.90 -8.59
C GLU A 18 -0.87 9.26 -7.40
N GLU A 19 -1.32 10.11 -6.47
CA GLU A 19 -0.63 10.36 -5.22
C GLU A 19 -0.44 9.06 -4.44
N MET A 20 -1.50 8.25 -4.25
CA MET A 20 -1.40 6.96 -3.56
C MET A 20 -0.46 5.99 -4.28
N ASN A 21 -0.46 5.99 -5.62
CA ASN A 21 0.48 5.19 -6.40
C ASN A 21 1.93 5.62 -6.16
N SER A 22 2.20 6.93 -6.08
CA SER A 22 3.53 7.46 -5.74
C SER A 22 3.99 7.10 -4.32
N VAL A 23 3.07 6.81 -3.41
CA VAL A 23 3.37 6.34 -2.05
C VAL A 23 3.56 4.82 -2.02
N PHE A 24 2.61 4.04 -2.53
CA PHE A 24 2.50 2.61 -2.22
C PHE A 24 3.10 1.66 -3.24
N SER A 25 3.41 2.10 -4.46
CA SER A 25 3.91 1.23 -5.51
C SER A 25 5.27 0.63 -5.15
N ASP A 26 5.38 -0.69 -5.10
CA ASP A 26 6.64 -1.41 -4.93
C ASP A 26 7.35 -1.68 -6.28
N TYR A 27 6.70 -1.34 -7.40
CA TYR A 27 7.25 -1.40 -8.76
C TYR A 27 8.01 -0.13 -9.14
N MET A 28 7.54 1.03 -8.66
CA MET A 28 8.19 2.32 -8.95
C MET A 28 9.37 2.54 -8.02
N ALA A 29 10.53 2.80 -8.62
CA ALA A 29 11.75 3.03 -7.86
C ALA A 29 11.69 4.32 -7.03
N ASP A 30 11.05 5.34 -7.52
CA ASP A 30 10.93 6.67 -6.92
C ASP A 30 9.72 6.83 -6.00
N SER A 31 8.82 5.84 -5.93
CA SER A 31 7.77 5.82 -4.92
C SER A 31 8.34 5.79 -3.50
N GLU A 32 7.54 6.17 -2.53
CA GLU A 32 7.96 6.16 -1.13
C GLU A 32 8.30 4.74 -0.65
N VAL A 33 7.44 3.76 -0.94
CA VAL A 33 7.70 2.33 -0.66
C VAL A 33 8.91 1.83 -1.44
N GLY A 34 9.06 2.22 -2.70
CA GLY A 34 10.23 1.89 -3.50
C GLY A 34 11.54 2.38 -2.89
N LYS A 35 11.59 3.62 -2.41
CA LYS A 35 12.74 4.22 -1.69
C LYS A 35 13.00 3.49 -0.38
N PHE A 36 11.97 3.26 0.44
CA PHE A 36 12.11 2.48 1.68
C PHE A 36 12.65 1.08 1.41
N ASN A 37 12.13 0.40 0.42
CA ASN A 37 12.56 -0.96 0.05
C ASN A 37 14.03 -1.04 -0.36
N ARG A 38 14.63 0.06 -0.84
CA ARG A 38 16.06 0.15 -1.21
C ARG A 38 16.94 0.81 -0.16
N SER A 39 16.35 1.36 0.90
CA SER A 39 17.15 1.99 1.97
C SER A 39 18.02 0.96 2.69
N GLU A 40 19.05 1.44 3.36
CA GLU A 40 19.90 0.62 4.23
C GLU A 40 19.15 0.24 5.52
N PRO A 41 19.48 -0.93 6.12
CA PRO A 41 18.92 -1.30 7.43
C PRO A 41 19.36 -0.30 8.50
N ASN A 42 18.55 -0.17 9.55
CA ASN A 42 18.78 0.72 10.68
C ASN A 42 18.82 2.22 10.34
N ARG A 43 18.53 2.61 9.11
CA ARG A 43 18.42 4.00 8.67
C ARG A 43 16.95 4.45 8.77
N PRO A 44 16.64 5.49 9.56
CA PRO A 44 15.28 6.03 9.62
C PRO A 44 14.84 6.61 8.27
N HIS A 45 13.63 6.31 7.87
CA HIS A 45 12.98 6.82 6.68
C HIS A 45 11.74 7.62 7.13
N LEU A 46 11.65 8.89 6.73
CA LEU A 46 10.48 9.72 7.00
C LEU A 46 9.30 9.18 6.18
N ALA A 47 8.23 8.82 6.88
CA ALA A 47 7.05 8.23 6.26
C ALA A 47 5.92 9.26 6.14
N SER A 48 5.28 9.28 4.99
CA SER A 48 4.09 10.10 4.75
C SER A 48 2.94 9.69 5.67
N PRO A 49 1.96 10.60 5.90
CA PRO A 49 0.76 10.25 6.65
C PRO A 49 0.02 9.03 6.09
N HIS A 50 -0.05 8.91 4.77
CA HIS A 50 -0.69 7.77 4.10
C HIS A 50 0.03 6.45 4.34
N LEU A 51 1.37 6.45 4.27
CA LEU A 51 2.15 5.24 4.56
C LEU A 51 2.00 4.81 6.03
N LEU A 52 2.05 5.75 6.97
CA LEU A 52 1.87 5.45 8.39
C LEU A 52 0.47 4.94 8.71
N GLU A 53 -0.56 5.54 8.11
CA GLU A 53 -1.95 5.10 8.29
C GLU A 53 -2.12 3.68 7.75
N LEU A 54 -1.64 3.40 6.53
CA LEU A 54 -1.76 2.07 5.93
C LEU A 54 -0.97 1.02 6.70
N LEU A 55 0.22 1.34 7.21
CA LEU A 55 0.98 0.46 8.10
C LEU A 55 0.22 0.15 9.40
N LYS A 56 -0.46 1.16 9.98
CA LYS A 56 -1.29 0.97 11.19
C LYS A 56 -2.48 0.05 10.92
N ILE A 57 -3.17 0.24 9.79
CA ILE A 57 -4.28 -0.63 9.36
C ILE A 57 -3.75 -2.05 9.11
N SER A 58 -2.67 -2.16 8.33
CA SER A 58 -2.03 -3.44 8.00
C SER A 58 -1.61 -4.23 9.24
N LYS A 59 -1.07 -3.54 10.26
CA LYS A 59 -0.70 -4.18 11.52
C LYS A 59 -1.91 -4.74 12.27
N LYS A 60 -3.04 -4.03 12.27
CA LYS A 60 -4.29 -4.54 12.86
C LYS A 60 -4.79 -5.78 12.14
N ILE A 61 -4.78 -5.76 10.81
CA ILE A 61 -5.20 -6.91 9.99
C ILE A 61 -4.23 -8.09 10.19
N ASN A 62 -2.92 -7.85 10.23
CA ASN A 62 -1.93 -8.87 10.52
C ASN A 62 -2.22 -9.59 11.84
N ILE A 63 -2.52 -8.84 12.91
CA ILE A 63 -2.86 -9.40 14.22
C ILE A 63 -4.17 -10.20 14.14
N SER A 64 -5.23 -9.65 13.55
CA SER A 64 -6.55 -10.31 13.46
C SER A 64 -6.52 -11.57 12.60
N THR A 65 -5.65 -11.62 11.60
CA THR A 65 -5.46 -12.78 10.70
C THR A 65 -4.37 -13.73 11.17
N LYS A 66 -3.82 -13.51 12.38
CA LYS A 66 -2.71 -14.32 12.93
C LYS A 66 -1.52 -14.44 11.99
N GLY A 67 -1.19 -13.32 11.29
CA GLY A 67 -0.06 -13.24 10.34
C GLY A 67 -0.36 -13.72 8.92
N ASN A 68 -1.58 -14.18 8.60
CA ASN A 68 -1.92 -14.60 7.24
C ASN A 68 -1.93 -13.43 6.23
N PHE A 69 -2.15 -12.21 6.70
CA PHE A 69 -1.88 -10.98 5.94
C PHE A 69 -0.66 -10.28 6.53
N ASP A 70 0.37 -10.05 5.72
CA ASP A 70 1.60 -9.36 6.13
C ASP A 70 2.20 -8.54 4.98
N PRO A 71 2.13 -7.20 5.04
CA PRO A 71 2.70 -6.34 4.00
C PRO A 71 4.25 -6.33 4.00
N THR A 72 4.90 -6.94 4.99
CA THR A 72 6.37 -7.05 5.03
C THR A 72 6.91 -8.21 4.20
N CYS A 73 6.03 -8.96 3.51
CA CYS A 73 6.40 -10.10 2.66
C CYS A 73 6.97 -9.72 1.28
N GLY A 74 7.30 -8.45 1.04
CA GLY A 74 7.74 -7.95 -0.26
C GLY A 74 8.98 -8.66 -0.83
N SER A 75 9.85 -9.22 0.01
CA SER A 75 10.97 -10.05 -0.46
C SER A 75 10.50 -11.37 -1.04
N LEU A 76 9.51 -12.02 -0.44
CA LEU A 76 8.89 -13.22 -1.01
C LEU A 76 8.16 -12.89 -2.32
N SER A 77 7.35 -11.83 -2.34
CA SER A 77 6.67 -11.37 -3.56
C SER A 77 7.67 -11.15 -4.70
N LYS A 78 8.80 -10.50 -4.41
CA LYS A 78 9.86 -10.25 -5.40
C LYS A 78 10.45 -11.55 -5.94
N LEU A 79 10.74 -12.54 -5.09
CA LEU A 79 11.26 -13.84 -5.50
C LEU A 79 10.28 -14.59 -6.40
N TRP A 80 9.00 -14.62 -6.04
CA TRP A 80 7.99 -15.29 -6.84
C TRP A 80 7.71 -14.58 -8.17
N ARG A 81 7.74 -13.23 -8.21
CA ARG A 81 7.67 -12.48 -9.47
C ARG A 81 8.87 -12.80 -10.39
N LEU A 82 10.08 -12.93 -9.82
CA LEU A 82 11.27 -13.33 -10.55
C LEU A 82 11.14 -14.76 -11.09
N ALA A 83 10.71 -15.71 -10.27
CA ALA A 83 10.50 -17.10 -10.65
C ALA A 83 9.48 -17.22 -11.79
N LYS A 84 8.37 -16.47 -11.71
CA LYS A 84 7.36 -16.42 -12.81
C LYS A 84 7.97 -15.93 -14.12
N ARG A 85 8.83 -14.90 -14.07
CA ARG A 85 9.46 -14.31 -15.26
C ARG A 85 10.52 -15.22 -15.84
N THR A 86 11.38 -15.81 -15.00
CA THR A 86 12.52 -16.64 -15.43
C THR A 86 12.19 -18.10 -15.60
N LYS A 87 10.98 -18.54 -15.17
CA LYS A 87 10.57 -19.95 -15.11
C LYS A 87 11.51 -20.83 -14.27
N LYS A 88 12.23 -20.24 -13.32
CA LYS A 88 13.13 -20.92 -12.37
C LYS A 88 12.66 -20.69 -10.95
N LEU A 89 12.59 -21.77 -10.16
CA LEU A 89 12.24 -21.65 -8.74
C LEU A 89 13.37 -20.98 -7.95
N PRO A 90 13.03 -20.21 -6.91
CA PRO A 90 14.03 -19.65 -5.98
C PRO A 90 14.81 -20.77 -5.27
N LEU A 91 16.07 -20.51 -4.98
CA LEU A 91 16.87 -21.43 -4.16
C LEU A 91 16.32 -21.50 -2.73
N PRO A 92 16.46 -22.66 -2.04
CA PRO A 92 16.01 -22.80 -0.64
C PRO A 92 16.61 -21.73 0.30
N ALA A 93 17.87 -21.36 0.10
CA ALA A 93 18.54 -20.33 0.89
C ALA A 93 17.90 -18.93 0.67
N GLU A 94 17.54 -18.58 -0.58
CA GLU A 94 16.85 -17.33 -0.91
C GLU A 94 15.46 -17.27 -0.27
N LEU A 95 14.71 -18.37 -0.31
CA LEU A 95 13.40 -18.47 0.34
C LEU A 95 13.51 -18.32 1.85
N THR A 96 14.52 -18.95 2.47
CA THR A 96 14.76 -18.84 3.91
C THR A 96 15.10 -17.40 4.30
N ALA A 97 16.00 -16.74 3.57
CA ALA A 97 16.35 -15.35 3.82
C ALA A 97 15.14 -14.41 3.66
N ALA A 98 14.32 -14.60 2.62
CA ALA A 98 13.12 -13.82 2.39
C ALA A 98 12.06 -14.05 3.48
N LYS A 99 11.86 -15.29 3.95
CA LYS A 99 10.96 -15.61 5.09
C LYS A 99 11.40 -14.92 6.36
N ASN A 100 12.70 -14.99 6.69
CA ASN A 100 13.25 -14.34 7.89
C ASN A 100 13.14 -12.82 7.86
N ALA A 101 13.02 -12.24 6.69
CA ALA A 101 12.80 -10.80 6.50
C ALA A 101 11.34 -10.35 6.63
N CYS A 102 10.39 -11.28 6.65
CA CYS A 102 8.97 -10.99 6.88
C CYS A 102 8.69 -10.77 8.36
N GLY A 103 7.62 -10.09 8.65
CA GLY A 103 7.12 -9.83 10.00
C GLY A 103 7.34 -8.39 10.46
N PHE A 104 6.33 -7.85 11.15
CA PHE A 104 6.40 -6.51 11.73
C PHE A 104 7.51 -6.35 12.78
N SER A 105 8.06 -7.45 13.32
CA SER A 105 9.25 -7.44 14.19
C SER A 105 10.49 -6.91 13.48
N ASN A 106 10.54 -7.00 12.15
CA ASN A 106 11.62 -6.45 11.33
C ASN A 106 11.46 -4.94 11.01
N LEU A 107 10.40 -4.30 11.55
CA LEU A 107 10.13 -2.87 11.40
C LEU A 107 10.06 -2.16 12.76
N LYS A 108 10.79 -1.06 12.89
CA LYS A 108 10.55 -0.07 13.95
C LYS A 108 9.71 1.05 13.37
N ILE A 109 8.55 1.32 13.96
CA ILE A 109 7.64 2.39 13.51
C ILE A 109 7.47 3.38 14.65
N ASN A 110 7.91 4.62 14.44
CA ASN A 110 7.69 5.72 15.36
C ASN A 110 6.62 6.65 14.79
N TYR A 111 5.38 6.49 15.26
CA TYR A 111 4.25 7.30 14.81
C TYR A 111 4.33 8.78 15.25
N LYS A 112 5.08 9.10 16.32
CA LYS A 112 5.23 10.48 16.80
C LYS A 112 6.18 11.30 15.91
N SER A 113 7.30 10.70 15.52
CA SER A 113 8.29 11.33 14.65
C SER A 113 8.12 10.99 13.17
N ALA A 114 7.06 10.25 12.80
CA ALA A 114 6.77 9.81 11.46
C ALA A 114 7.93 9.05 10.79
N HIS A 115 8.67 8.24 11.53
CA HIS A 115 9.79 7.47 10.98
C HIS A 115 9.51 5.97 11.01
N ILE A 116 9.91 5.31 9.94
CA ILE A 116 9.97 3.85 9.84
C ILE A 116 11.42 3.41 9.58
N THR A 117 11.80 2.28 10.15
CA THR A 117 13.16 1.75 10.01
C THR A 117 13.08 0.25 9.85
N LYS A 118 13.72 -0.31 8.84
CA LYS A 118 13.88 -1.77 8.73
C LYS A 118 15.12 -2.23 9.50
N ILE A 119 14.98 -3.35 10.20
CA ILE A 119 16.06 -3.98 10.96
C ILE A 119 16.82 -4.97 10.07
N ASN A 120 16.07 -5.84 9.39
CA ASN A 120 16.65 -6.79 8.46
C ASN A 120 16.85 -6.15 7.08
N PRO A 121 18.04 -6.25 6.45
CA PRO A 121 18.33 -5.62 5.14
C PRO A 121 17.40 -6.11 4.02
N HIS A 122 16.90 -7.35 4.15
CA HIS A 122 16.00 -7.94 3.15
C HIS A 122 14.53 -7.62 3.38
N THR A 123 14.14 -6.94 4.48
CA THR A 123 12.75 -6.53 4.69
C THR A 123 12.28 -5.57 3.59
N ARG A 124 11.15 -5.89 2.99
CA ARG A 124 10.52 -5.09 1.94
C ARG A 124 9.02 -5.03 2.19
N LEU A 125 8.44 -3.86 1.93
CA LEU A 125 7.01 -3.65 1.97
C LEU A 125 6.39 -3.97 0.60
N ASP A 126 5.24 -4.62 0.61
CA ASP A 126 4.36 -4.87 -0.53
C ASP A 126 2.91 -4.69 -0.06
N PHE A 127 2.27 -3.62 -0.52
CA PHE A 127 0.88 -3.31 -0.19
C PHE A 127 -0.12 -3.75 -1.27
N GLY A 128 0.28 -4.59 -2.23
CA GLY A 128 -0.57 -5.01 -3.33
C GLY A 128 -1.91 -5.62 -2.92
N GLY A 129 -1.98 -6.24 -1.73
CA GLY A 129 -3.21 -6.82 -1.18
C GLY A 129 -4.11 -5.85 -0.41
N ILE A 130 -3.74 -4.57 -0.23
CA ILE A 130 -4.53 -3.61 0.56
C ILE A 130 -4.58 -2.20 -0.04
N ALA A 131 -3.54 -1.78 -0.79
CA ALA A 131 -3.44 -0.40 -1.24
C ALA A 131 -4.59 0.03 -2.16
N LYS A 132 -5.11 -0.87 -3.00
CA LYS A 132 -6.22 -0.56 -3.91
C LYS A 132 -7.50 -0.22 -3.15
N GLY A 133 -7.89 -1.07 -2.19
CA GLY A 133 -9.05 -0.83 -1.33
C GLY A 133 -8.90 0.45 -0.51
N TYR A 134 -7.72 0.66 0.11
CA TYR A 134 -7.43 1.89 0.83
C TYR A 134 -7.55 3.14 -0.05
N THR A 135 -7.01 3.10 -1.27
CA THR A 135 -7.09 4.21 -2.23
C THR A 135 -8.55 4.48 -2.61
N ALA A 136 -9.30 3.43 -2.94
CA ALA A 136 -10.71 3.54 -3.29
C ALA A 136 -11.55 4.15 -2.15
N ASP A 137 -11.30 3.75 -0.90
CA ASP A 137 -11.95 4.34 0.29
C ASP A 137 -11.62 5.83 0.44
N LYS A 138 -10.36 6.23 0.21
CA LYS A 138 -9.96 7.64 0.27
C LYS A 138 -10.61 8.47 -0.84
N MET A 139 -10.66 7.94 -2.06
CA MET A 139 -11.32 8.57 -3.20
C MET A 139 -12.83 8.74 -2.91
N LEU A 140 -13.50 7.70 -2.45
CA LEU A 140 -14.92 7.76 -2.12
C LEU A 140 -15.21 8.80 -1.03
N LYS A 141 -14.40 8.82 0.03
CA LYS A 141 -14.51 9.82 1.10
C LYS A 141 -14.34 11.25 0.55
N MET A 142 -13.41 11.46 -0.36
CA MET A 142 -13.20 12.75 -1.00
C MET A 142 -14.40 13.15 -1.85
N LEU A 143 -14.94 12.23 -2.67
CA LEU A 143 -16.14 12.46 -3.48
C LEU A 143 -17.35 12.82 -2.61
N LYS A 144 -17.58 12.10 -1.50
CA LYS A 144 -18.63 12.44 -0.53
C LYS A 144 -18.49 13.86 0.01
N ASN A 145 -17.28 14.23 0.44
CA ASN A 145 -16.99 15.55 0.99
C ASN A 145 -17.17 16.68 -0.06
N LYS A 146 -17.09 16.36 -1.33
CA LYS A 146 -17.30 17.27 -2.46
C LYS A 146 -18.75 17.28 -2.96
N GLY A 147 -19.66 16.58 -2.27
CA GLY A 147 -21.10 16.54 -2.57
C GLY A 147 -21.49 15.50 -3.61
N LEU A 148 -20.70 14.47 -3.81
CA LEU A 148 -21.01 13.31 -4.67
C LEU A 148 -21.13 12.04 -3.81
N PRO A 149 -22.09 11.95 -2.86
CA PRO A 149 -22.17 10.84 -1.94
C PRO A 149 -22.56 9.51 -2.59
N SER A 150 -23.34 9.54 -3.68
CA SER A 150 -23.81 8.36 -4.42
C SER A 150 -22.83 7.93 -5.51
N SER A 151 -21.55 7.91 -5.18
CA SER A 151 -20.49 7.50 -6.10
C SER A 151 -20.09 6.04 -5.90
N SER A 152 -19.53 5.42 -6.94
CA SER A 152 -18.93 4.10 -6.91
C SER A 152 -17.54 4.15 -7.53
N ILE A 153 -16.59 3.42 -6.96
CA ILE A 153 -15.21 3.31 -7.45
C ILE A 153 -14.88 1.84 -7.68
N VAL A 154 -14.38 1.55 -8.86
CA VAL A 154 -13.88 0.23 -9.25
C VAL A 154 -12.37 0.31 -9.43
N ALA A 155 -11.61 -0.40 -8.61
CA ALA A 155 -10.15 -0.39 -8.57
C ALA A 155 -9.59 -1.81 -8.79
N GLY A 156 -9.46 -2.22 -10.06
CA GLY A 156 -8.86 -3.51 -10.43
C GLY A 156 -9.55 -4.72 -9.78
N GLY A 157 -10.87 -4.71 -9.72
CA GLY A 157 -11.71 -5.76 -9.13
C GLY A 157 -12.22 -5.47 -7.72
N ASP A 158 -11.59 -4.57 -6.97
CA ASP A 158 -12.13 -4.07 -5.71
C ASP A 158 -13.19 -3.01 -6.01
N ILE A 159 -14.34 -3.06 -5.34
CA ILE A 159 -15.44 -2.12 -5.52
C ILE A 159 -15.81 -1.51 -4.18
N VAL A 160 -15.88 -0.18 -4.12
CA VAL A 160 -16.45 0.54 -2.98
C VAL A 160 -17.59 1.42 -3.45
N THR A 161 -18.68 1.46 -2.69
CA THR A 161 -19.89 2.21 -3.02
C THR A 161 -20.21 3.22 -1.93
N GLY A 162 -20.71 4.38 -2.34
CA GLY A 162 -21.25 5.39 -1.45
C GLY A 162 -22.71 5.11 -1.07
N GLU A 163 -23.47 6.18 -0.93
CA GLU A 163 -24.89 6.11 -0.62
C GLU A 163 -25.70 5.62 -1.84
N ALA A 164 -26.84 5.01 -1.59
CA ALA A 164 -27.76 4.68 -2.67
C ALA A 164 -28.15 5.95 -3.46
N PRO A 165 -28.31 5.85 -4.78
CA PRO A 165 -28.82 6.99 -5.55
C PRO A 165 -30.23 7.34 -5.06
N PRO A 166 -30.62 8.64 -5.15
CA PRO A 166 -31.99 9.04 -4.88
C PRO A 166 -32.93 8.30 -5.82
N GLY A 167 -34.04 7.78 -5.26
CA GLY A 167 -35.08 7.08 -6.01
C GLY A 167 -35.87 8.01 -6.94
#